data_efd1b775f4dab08ab038ae23880868b3
#
_entry.id   efd1b775f4dab08ab038ae23880868b3
#
_cell.length_a   1.000
_cell.length_b   1.000
_cell.length_c   1.000
_cell.angle_alpha   90.00
_cell.angle_beta   90.00
_cell.angle_gamma   90.00
#
_symmetry.space_group_name_H-M   'P 1'
#
loop_
_entity.id
_entity.type
_entity.pdbx_description
1 polymer ?
#
loop_
_entity_poly.entity_id
_entity_poly.type
_entity_poly.pdbx_seq_one_letter_code
_entity_poly.pdbx_strand_id
1 'polypeptide(L)'
;MPKKKTIGMTYIDFFSGCGGLSLGLGLAGWEGVLAIEKDPMAFTSFQKNLIDQDAPYQHFDKWPAWLTKEPHSIEEILENAKTSRNLKKMAGKVLLVAGGPPCQGFSIAGARNGNDPRNLLVFKQIEAMKLLKPIFGLVENVGGFERKFVSRPIDGMSMSVASEAVSEIEQLGYNVGKVVINAADYGVPQIRKRVILFAISKEFAGTLDVARLFHDILEKAGIAQRKELHLATDRYVNVGEAIGDLAGDEKLPEPEFPHFETCKYLPSSSSYQQLMRKHIPDQDVPTCHRFNRHSQKSIALYKKAQETQPAGRLSKEFLYENGCHSNKRFVLDPSKPCSTLTTAPEELIHYQLPRVVTLREMARLQSFPDDFNFYGRYTLNGPARGIDVPRNAQIGNAIPPLVGRAIGIALKQIYSMVQNKDEQLETYR
;
A
#
# COMPACT_ATOMS: atom_id res chain seq x y z
N MET A 1 11.28 -31.14 26.61
CA MET A 1 11.36 -29.82 25.97
C MET A 1 10.05 -29.07 26.23
N PRO A 2 10.05 -27.85 26.74
CA PRO A 2 8.80 -27.11 26.90
C PRO A 2 8.14 -26.95 25.53
N LYS A 3 6.82 -27.24 25.45
CA LYS A 3 6.03 -27.03 24.22
C LYS A 3 6.20 -25.55 23.84
N LYS A 4 6.83 -25.25 22.68
CA LYS A 4 6.87 -23.90 22.12
C LYS A 4 5.43 -23.42 21.99
N LYS A 5 5.07 -22.37 22.71
CA LYS A 5 3.74 -21.76 22.67
C LYS A 5 3.51 -21.29 21.24
N THR A 6 2.53 -21.85 20.54
CA THR A 6 2.21 -21.43 19.18
C THR A 6 1.71 -19.99 19.23
N ILE A 7 2.48 -19.06 18.66
CA ILE A 7 2.08 -17.67 18.49
C ILE A 7 1.05 -17.66 17.36
N GLY A 8 -0.11 -17.03 17.58
CA GLY A 8 -1.09 -16.85 16.50
C GLY A 8 -0.51 -15.99 15.35
N MET A 9 -1.11 -16.06 14.18
CA MET A 9 -0.75 -15.22 13.02
C MET A 9 -1.12 -13.77 13.30
N THR A 10 -0.38 -13.10 14.19
CA THR A 10 -0.64 -11.74 14.67
C THR A 10 0.40 -10.76 14.17
N TYR A 11 -0.02 -9.51 13.93
CA TYR A 11 0.88 -8.46 13.47
C TYR A 11 0.60 -7.10 14.11
N ILE A 12 1.59 -6.22 14.00
CA ILE A 12 1.51 -4.79 14.28
C ILE A 12 1.89 -4.06 12.98
N ASP A 13 1.10 -3.03 12.61
CA ASP A 13 1.33 -2.20 11.42
C ASP A 13 1.71 -0.76 11.83
N PHE A 14 2.97 -0.38 11.61
CA PHE A 14 3.44 0.98 11.80
C PHE A 14 3.35 1.77 10.49
N PHE A 15 2.95 3.05 10.58
CA PHE A 15 2.71 3.89 9.40
C PHE A 15 1.62 3.30 8.51
N SER A 16 0.55 2.82 9.13
CA SER A 16 -0.47 1.99 8.49
C SER A 16 -1.27 2.71 7.40
N GLY A 17 -1.22 4.05 7.35
CA GLY A 17 -1.99 4.84 6.41
C GLY A 17 -3.48 4.56 6.51
N CYS A 18 -4.15 4.40 5.37
CA CYS A 18 -5.55 3.98 5.32
C CYS A 18 -5.75 2.46 5.47
N GLY A 19 -4.67 1.66 5.62
CA GLY A 19 -4.77 0.24 5.92
C GLY A 19 -4.63 -0.73 4.73
N GLY A 20 -4.01 -0.34 3.62
CA GLY A 20 -3.88 -1.24 2.46
C GLY A 20 -3.09 -2.52 2.76
N LEU A 21 -1.94 -2.42 3.48
CA LEU A 21 -1.18 -3.58 3.93
C LEU A 21 -1.99 -4.41 4.93
N SER A 22 -2.57 -3.77 5.93
CA SER A 22 -3.39 -4.41 6.95
C SER A 22 -4.60 -5.15 6.36
N LEU A 23 -5.32 -4.54 5.40
CA LEU A 23 -6.39 -5.21 4.67
C LEU A 23 -5.88 -6.49 3.99
N GLY A 24 -4.74 -6.40 3.30
CA GLY A 24 -4.14 -7.56 2.63
C GLY A 24 -3.77 -8.68 3.60
N LEU A 25 -3.15 -8.34 4.73
CA LEU A 25 -2.81 -9.29 5.79
C LEU A 25 -4.08 -9.93 6.37
N GLY A 26 -5.13 -9.15 6.65
CA GLY A 26 -6.42 -9.65 7.12
C GLY A 26 -7.05 -10.63 6.11
N LEU A 27 -7.05 -10.31 4.82
CA LEU A 27 -7.52 -11.21 3.75
C LEU A 27 -6.68 -12.49 3.63
N ALA A 28 -5.42 -12.48 4.09
CA ALA A 28 -4.60 -13.68 4.23
C ALA A 28 -4.83 -14.41 5.57
N GLY A 29 -5.76 -13.95 6.41
CA GLY A 29 -6.11 -14.54 7.71
C GLY A 29 -5.07 -14.27 8.80
N TRP A 30 -4.45 -13.09 8.79
CA TRP A 30 -3.68 -12.54 9.90
C TRP A 30 -4.59 -11.67 10.77
N GLU A 31 -4.29 -11.61 12.05
CA GLU A 31 -5.02 -10.81 13.04
C GLU A 31 -4.17 -9.61 13.45
N GLY A 32 -4.70 -8.41 13.29
CA GLY A 32 -4.07 -7.19 13.75
C GLY A 32 -4.16 -7.04 15.26
N VAL A 33 -3.05 -6.65 15.89
CA VAL A 33 -3.01 -6.36 17.33
C VAL A 33 -3.14 -4.87 17.59
N LEU A 34 -2.35 -4.07 16.88
CA LEU A 34 -2.46 -2.61 16.85
C LEU A 34 -1.91 -2.05 15.54
N ALA A 35 -2.33 -0.84 15.21
CA ALA A 35 -1.80 -0.07 14.10
C ALA A 35 -1.49 1.36 14.55
N ILE A 36 -0.45 1.96 13.98
CA ILE A 36 -0.02 3.32 14.28
C ILE A 36 -0.03 4.15 13.00
N GLU A 37 -0.85 5.19 12.99
CA GLU A 37 -0.93 6.21 11.96
C GLU A 37 -1.19 7.58 12.61
N LYS A 38 -0.43 8.58 12.23
CA LYS A 38 -0.52 9.92 12.83
C LYS A 38 -1.54 10.83 12.16
N ASP A 39 -1.84 10.58 10.88
CA ASP A 39 -2.80 11.40 10.15
C ASP A 39 -4.23 11.02 10.52
N PRO A 40 -5.06 11.97 11.01
CA PRO A 40 -6.41 11.67 11.46
C PRO A 40 -7.33 11.15 10.35
N MET A 41 -7.19 11.63 9.11
CA MET A 41 -8.05 11.20 8.00
C MET A 41 -7.70 9.78 7.54
N ALA A 42 -6.40 9.49 7.44
CA ALA A 42 -5.93 8.14 7.11
C ALA A 42 -6.32 7.15 8.20
N PHE A 43 -6.14 7.50 9.48
CA PHE A 43 -6.55 6.66 10.60
C PHE A 43 -8.07 6.46 10.66
N THR A 44 -8.88 7.49 10.35
CA THR A 44 -10.35 7.32 10.26
C THR A 44 -10.73 6.29 9.19
N SER A 45 -10.09 6.35 8.02
CA SER A 45 -10.30 5.33 6.97
C SER A 45 -9.88 3.95 7.46
N PHE A 46 -8.74 3.83 8.13
CA PHE A 46 -8.27 2.60 8.74
C PHE A 46 -9.29 2.05 9.75
N GLN A 47 -9.70 2.88 10.71
CA GLN A 47 -10.59 2.49 11.80
C GLN A 47 -11.95 2.00 11.28
N LYS A 48 -12.56 2.76 10.37
CA LYS A 48 -13.90 2.46 9.84
C LYS A 48 -13.96 1.20 8.98
N ASN A 49 -12.84 0.77 8.41
CA ASN A 49 -12.80 -0.44 7.59
C ASN A 49 -12.24 -1.66 8.30
N LEU A 50 -11.40 -1.50 9.36
CA LEU A 50 -10.60 -2.60 9.90
C LEU A 50 -10.73 -2.79 11.42
N ILE A 51 -11.22 -1.79 12.19
CA ILE A 51 -11.24 -1.83 13.65
C ILE A 51 -12.66 -1.83 14.24
N ASP A 52 -13.57 -0.97 13.71
CA ASP A 52 -14.92 -0.84 14.24
C ASP A 52 -15.67 -2.18 14.14
N GLN A 53 -16.64 -2.43 15.06
CA GLN A 53 -17.31 -3.71 15.13
C GLN A 53 -18.14 -4.08 13.87
N ASP A 54 -18.64 -3.06 13.18
CA ASP A 54 -19.40 -3.15 11.94
C ASP A 54 -18.53 -2.91 10.69
N ALA A 55 -17.20 -2.86 10.87
CA ALA A 55 -16.28 -2.64 9.75
C ALA A 55 -16.29 -3.84 8.78
N PRO A 56 -16.33 -3.61 7.46
CA PRO A 56 -16.44 -4.68 6.46
C PRO A 56 -15.27 -5.66 6.49
N TYR A 57 -14.12 -5.24 6.98
CA TYR A 57 -12.88 -6.04 7.06
C TYR A 57 -12.29 -6.07 8.47
N GLN A 58 -13.16 -6.04 9.49
CA GLN A 58 -12.73 -6.05 10.88
C GLN A 58 -11.87 -7.28 11.19
N HIS A 59 -10.68 -7.07 11.75
CA HIS A 59 -9.76 -8.13 12.19
C HIS A 59 -8.74 -7.61 13.24
N PHE A 60 -9.11 -6.58 14.01
CA PHE A 60 -8.32 -6.03 15.13
C PHE A 60 -9.02 -6.30 16.48
N ASP A 61 -9.48 -7.54 16.69
CA ASP A 61 -10.19 -7.93 17.93
C ASP A 61 -9.34 -7.79 19.19
N LYS A 62 -8.02 -7.94 19.06
CA LYS A 62 -7.06 -7.92 20.17
C LYS A 62 -6.43 -6.54 20.41
N TRP A 63 -7.09 -5.47 20.00
CA TRP A 63 -6.57 -4.12 20.26
C TRP A 63 -6.31 -3.91 21.75
N PRO A 64 -5.08 -3.48 22.16
CA PRO A 64 -4.72 -3.44 23.57
C PRO A 64 -5.44 -2.31 24.30
N ALA A 65 -6.03 -2.60 25.46
CA ALA A 65 -6.78 -1.63 26.26
C ALA A 65 -5.95 -0.40 26.75
N TRP A 66 -4.62 -0.47 26.67
CA TRP A 66 -3.74 0.63 27.07
C TRP A 66 -3.51 1.67 25.96
N LEU A 67 -3.93 1.40 24.73
CA LEU A 67 -3.82 2.32 23.58
C LEU A 67 -5.22 2.68 23.10
N THR A 68 -5.50 3.98 23.02
CA THR A 68 -6.74 4.49 22.41
C THR A 68 -6.78 4.17 20.90
N LYS A 69 -7.99 3.98 20.36
CA LYS A 69 -8.22 3.81 18.92
C LYS A 69 -8.28 5.18 18.23
N GLU A 70 -7.16 5.90 18.27
CA GLU A 70 -7.00 7.27 17.80
C GLU A 70 -5.69 7.41 17.01
N PRO A 71 -5.49 8.50 16.25
CA PRO A 71 -4.23 8.78 15.57
C PRO A 71 -3.08 8.93 16.57
N HIS A 72 -1.99 8.21 16.32
CA HIS A 72 -0.76 8.30 17.12
C HIS A 72 0.46 8.33 16.20
N SER A 73 1.50 9.07 16.59
CA SER A 73 2.81 8.94 15.97
C SER A 73 3.61 7.80 16.62
N ILE A 74 4.54 7.22 15.88
CA ILE A 74 5.43 6.18 16.43
C ILE A 74 6.35 6.75 17.51
N GLU A 75 6.75 8.02 17.38
CA GLU A 75 7.55 8.74 18.35
C GLU A 75 6.82 8.85 19.68
N GLU A 76 5.55 9.27 19.69
CA GLU A 76 4.73 9.33 20.90
C GLU A 76 4.66 7.97 21.61
N ILE A 77 4.49 6.89 20.85
CA ILE A 77 4.40 5.54 21.41
C ILE A 77 5.72 5.09 22.03
N LEU A 78 6.84 5.41 21.41
CA LEU A 78 8.17 4.98 21.87
C LEU A 78 8.72 5.85 22.99
N GLU A 79 8.50 7.16 22.96
CA GLU A 79 9.04 8.15 23.91
C GLU A 79 8.23 8.22 25.20
N ASN A 80 6.93 7.92 25.15
CA ASN A 80 6.12 7.84 26.36
C ASN A 80 6.45 6.57 27.15
N ALA A 81 6.94 6.75 28.37
CA ALA A 81 7.41 5.65 29.23
C ALA A 81 6.35 4.57 29.53
N LYS A 82 5.05 4.92 29.54
CA LYS A 82 3.95 3.98 29.79
C LYS A 82 3.69 3.10 28.55
N THR A 83 3.56 3.71 27.36
CA THR A 83 3.30 2.98 26.11
C THR A 83 4.49 2.14 25.69
N SER A 84 5.71 2.67 25.77
CA SER A 84 6.96 1.95 25.50
C SER A 84 7.13 0.71 26.43
N ARG A 85 6.82 0.86 27.73
CA ARG A 85 6.80 -0.28 28.67
C ARG A 85 5.75 -1.32 28.30
N ASN A 86 4.58 -0.89 27.82
CA ASN A 86 3.53 -1.80 27.40
C ASN A 86 3.90 -2.53 26.11
N LEU A 87 4.52 -1.86 25.13
CA LEU A 87 5.10 -2.55 23.95
C LEU A 87 6.12 -3.60 24.37
N LYS A 88 7.02 -3.28 25.30
CA LYS A 88 8.02 -4.24 25.80
C LYS A 88 7.38 -5.47 26.46
N LYS A 89 6.21 -5.33 27.12
CA LYS A 89 5.45 -6.47 27.68
C LYS A 89 4.84 -7.38 26.60
N MET A 90 4.78 -6.91 25.35
CA MET A 90 4.33 -7.69 24.20
C MET A 90 5.48 -8.44 23.51
N ALA A 91 6.71 -8.34 24.01
CA ALA A 91 7.87 -9.02 23.45
C ALA A 91 7.61 -10.52 23.26
N GLY A 92 7.87 -11.03 22.04
CA GLY A 92 7.67 -12.42 21.65
C GLY A 92 6.19 -12.88 21.58
N LYS A 93 5.22 -11.95 21.61
CA LYS A 93 3.78 -12.28 21.52
C LYS A 93 3.17 -11.89 20.15
N VAL A 94 3.91 -11.18 19.33
CA VAL A 94 3.51 -10.74 17.98
C VAL A 94 4.44 -11.40 16.98
N LEU A 95 3.87 -11.97 15.94
CA LEU A 95 4.63 -12.72 14.95
C LEU A 95 5.32 -11.78 13.94
N LEU A 96 4.63 -10.72 13.50
CA LEU A 96 5.10 -9.79 12.48
C LEU A 96 5.03 -8.34 12.98
N VAL A 97 6.11 -7.60 12.78
CA VAL A 97 6.11 -6.13 12.79
C VAL A 97 6.29 -5.65 11.36
N ALA A 98 5.28 -5.00 10.83
CA ALA A 98 5.26 -4.47 9.48
C ALA A 98 5.16 -2.94 9.47
N GLY A 99 5.53 -2.30 8.35
CA GLY A 99 5.30 -0.89 8.16
C GLY A 99 5.85 -0.36 6.83
N GLY A 100 5.28 0.78 6.41
CA GLY A 100 5.74 1.56 5.26
C GLY A 100 6.16 2.97 5.69
N PRO A 101 7.32 3.15 6.33
CA PRO A 101 7.74 4.46 6.80
C PRO A 101 7.84 5.46 5.63
N PRO A 102 7.36 6.71 5.80
CA PRO A 102 7.34 7.69 4.73
C PRO A 102 8.76 8.04 4.27
N CYS A 103 8.93 8.11 2.95
CA CYS A 103 10.23 8.32 2.31
C CYS A 103 10.21 9.53 1.38
N GLN A 104 9.59 10.63 1.78
CA GLN A 104 9.43 11.80 0.90
C GLN A 104 10.77 12.44 0.51
N GLY A 105 11.81 12.32 1.33
CA GLY A 105 13.18 12.73 0.97
C GLY A 105 13.83 11.89 -0.14
N PHE A 106 13.33 10.67 -0.40
CA PHE A 106 13.88 9.74 -1.40
C PHE A 106 13.07 9.72 -2.71
N SER A 107 11.85 10.23 -2.69
CA SER A 107 10.95 10.19 -3.84
C SER A 107 11.51 11.02 -5.01
N ILE A 108 11.38 10.50 -6.24
CA ILE A 108 11.72 11.24 -7.47
C ILE A 108 10.85 12.52 -7.59
N ALA A 109 9.68 12.53 -6.99
CA ALA A 109 8.76 13.67 -6.97
C ALA A 109 8.97 14.61 -5.77
N GLY A 110 9.83 14.25 -4.79
CA GLY A 110 10.12 15.04 -3.58
C GLY A 110 11.34 15.93 -3.71
N ALA A 111 11.58 16.77 -2.69
CA ALA A 111 12.69 17.75 -2.64
C ALA A 111 14.09 17.12 -2.54
N ARG A 112 14.22 15.80 -2.47
CA ARG A 112 15.50 15.04 -2.36
C ARG A 112 16.42 15.54 -1.25
N ASN A 113 15.84 15.91 -0.11
CA ASN A 113 16.58 16.39 1.05
C ASN A 113 17.04 15.21 1.92
N GLY A 114 18.35 14.92 1.93
CA GLY A 114 18.94 13.85 2.77
C GLY A 114 18.77 14.09 4.28
N ASN A 115 18.56 15.34 4.71
CA ASN A 115 18.34 15.72 6.10
C ASN A 115 16.86 15.77 6.51
N ASP A 116 15.93 15.29 5.67
CA ASP A 116 14.51 15.23 6.02
C ASP A 116 14.34 14.28 7.23
N PRO A 117 13.79 14.76 8.36
CA PRO A 117 13.62 13.93 9.56
C PRO A 117 12.74 12.69 9.32
N ARG A 118 11.90 12.70 8.29
CA ARG A 118 11.08 11.53 7.90
C ARG A 118 11.92 10.36 7.42
N ASN A 119 13.15 10.58 6.96
CA ASN A 119 14.08 9.52 6.59
C ASN A 119 14.52 8.68 7.80
N LEU A 120 14.35 9.20 9.01
CA LEU A 120 14.71 8.53 10.27
C LEU A 120 13.58 7.64 10.82
N LEU A 121 12.38 7.71 10.25
CA LEU A 121 11.23 6.96 10.78
C LEU A 121 11.37 5.45 10.62
N VAL A 122 12.16 4.97 9.67
CA VAL A 122 12.51 3.55 9.57
C VAL A 122 13.24 3.07 10.82
N PHE A 123 14.11 3.88 11.40
CA PHE A 123 14.84 3.53 12.63
C PHE A 123 13.92 3.50 13.85
N LYS A 124 12.84 4.29 13.87
CA LYS A 124 11.79 4.17 14.90
C LYS A 124 11.05 2.85 14.80
N GLN A 125 10.79 2.33 13.60
CA GLN A 125 10.25 0.97 13.44
C GLN A 125 11.24 -0.11 13.92
N ILE A 126 12.53 0.05 13.66
CA ILE A 126 13.58 -0.85 14.17
C ILE A 126 13.66 -0.80 15.70
N GLU A 127 13.54 0.39 16.30
CA GLU A 127 13.44 0.56 17.75
C GLU A 127 12.23 -0.20 18.33
N ALA A 128 11.07 -0.13 17.67
CA ALA A 128 9.90 -0.91 18.05
C ALA A 128 10.14 -2.43 17.90
N MET A 129 10.82 -2.89 16.85
CA MET A 129 11.21 -4.29 16.68
C MET A 129 12.14 -4.76 17.83
N LYS A 130 13.06 -3.93 18.29
CA LYS A 130 13.92 -4.22 19.45
C LYS A 130 13.12 -4.47 20.72
N LEU A 131 12.03 -3.71 20.93
CA LEU A 131 11.14 -3.88 22.09
C LEU A 131 10.24 -5.11 21.95
N LEU A 132 9.65 -5.32 20.77
CA LEU A 132 8.63 -6.33 20.49
C LEU A 132 9.22 -7.72 20.24
N LYS A 133 10.44 -7.81 19.73
CA LYS A 133 11.12 -9.06 19.37
C LYS A 133 10.24 -9.99 18.52
N PRO A 134 9.70 -9.53 17.37
CA PRO A 134 8.86 -10.36 16.51
C PRO A 134 9.70 -11.46 15.85
N ILE A 135 9.03 -12.48 15.30
CA ILE A 135 9.71 -13.46 14.42
C ILE A 135 10.03 -12.83 13.07
N PHE A 136 9.10 -12.03 12.52
CA PHE A 136 9.24 -11.36 11.25
C PHE A 136 9.24 -9.84 11.38
N GLY A 137 10.12 -9.19 10.62
CA GLY A 137 10.10 -7.76 10.36
C GLY A 137 9.87 -7.49 8.87
N LEU A 138 9.06 -6.49 8.54
CA LEU A 138 8.82 -6.08 7.16
C LEU A 138 8.80 -4.57 7.06
N VAL A 139 9.65 -4.02 6.18
CA VAL A 139 9.69 -2.59 5.84
C VAL A 139 9.46 -2.43 4.35
N GLU A 140 8.38 -1.76 3.97
CA GLU A 140 8.11 -1.39 2.57
C GLU A 140 8.61 0.02 2.29
N ASN A 141 9.22 0.20 1.10
CA ASN A 141 9.66 1.52 0.67
C ASN A 141 9.75 1.64 -0.87
N VAL A 142 10.07 2.84 -1.36
CA VAL A 142 10.28 3.11 -2.79
C VAL A 142 11.73 2.88 -3.18
N GLY A 143 12.02 2.68 -4.49
CA GLY A 143 13.38 2.47 -5.00
C GLY A 143 14.38 3.60 -4.67
N GLY A 144 13.90 4.81 -4.34
CA GLY A 144 14.75 5.90 -3.86
C GLY A 144 15.40 5.65 -2.49
N PHE A 145 14.86 4.73 -1.71
CA PHE A 145 15.40 4.30 -0.41
C PHE A 145 16.82 3.72 -0.51
N GLU A 146 17.18 3.17 -1.67
CA GLU A 146 18.50 2.61 -1.94
C GLU A 146 19.56 3.66 -2.36
N ARG A 147 19.16 4.92 -2.56
CA ARG A 147 20.09 5.96 -3.02
C ARG A 147 21.03 6.39 -1.91
N LYS A 148 22.31 6.52 -2.25
CA LYS A 148 23.33 7.09 -1.36
C LYS A 148 23.11 8.59 -1.26
N PHE A 149 23.14 9.13 -0.03
CA PHE A 149 23.19 10.56 0.21
C PHE A 149 24.64 11.00 0.50
N VAL A 150 25.12 11.96 -0.25
CA VAL A 150 26.48 12.53 -0.09
C VAL A 150 26.64 13.25 1.26
N SER A 151 25.53 13.61 1.92
CA SER A 151 25.50 14.47 3.12
C SER A 151 25.59 13.74 4.47
N ARG A 152 25.73 12.42 4.50
CA ARG A 152 25.93 11.64 5.75
C ARG A 152 27.04 10.61 5.58
N PRO A 153 28.32 11.00 5.69
CA PRO A 153 29.39 10.03 5.79
C PRO A 153 29.43 9.46 7.21
N ILE A 154 29.19 8.16 7.35
CA ILE A 154 29.59 7.40 8.53
C ILE A 154 30.96 6.79 8.12
N ASP A 155 32.01 7.13 8.85
CA ASP A 155 33.39 6.66 8.60
C ASP A 155 33.92 6.89 7.17
N GLY A 156 33.55 8.02 6.55
CA GLY A 156 34.02 8.36 5.21
C GLY A 156 33.37 7.61 4.05
N MET A 157 32.42 6.67 4.31
CA MET A 157 31.64 5.99 3.30
C MET A 157 30.19 6.49 3.28
N SER A 158 29.71 6.91 2.12
CA SER A 158 28.30 7.26 1.91
C SER A 158 27.46 5.97 1.85
N MET A 159 26.76 5.63 2.93
CA MET A 159 25.79 4.54 2.97
C MET A 159 24.39 5.03 2.61
N SER A 160 23.56 4.16 2.03
CA SER A 160 22.14 4.45 1.85
C SER A 160 21.39 4.16 3.17
N VAL A 161 20.26 4.83 3.41
CA VAL A 161 19.40 4.54 4.58
C VAL A 161 18.93 3.08 4.59
N ALA A 162 18.75 2.49 3.40
CA ALA A 162 18.46 1.06 3.30
C ALA A 162 19.58 0.18 3.88
N SER A 163 20.84 0.49 3.54
CA SER A 163 21.99 -0.28 4.04
C SER A 163 22.18 -0.13 5.54
N GLU A 164 21.96 1.07 6.07
CA GLU A 164 22.01 1.35 7.52
C GLU A 164 20.89 0.59 8.25
N ALA A 165 19.67 0.64 7.74
CA ALA A 165 18.53 -0.10 8.31
C ALA A 165 18.78 -1.62 8.30
N VAL A 166 19.34 -2.18 7.23
CA VAL A 166 19.73 -3.60 7.17
C VAL A 166 20.73 -3.91 8.29
N SER A 167 21.80 -3.12 8.42
CA SER A 167 22.83 -3.32 9.45
C SER A 167 22.25 -3.28 10.87
N GLU A 168 21.38 -2.32 11.16
CA GLU A 168 20.74 -2.24 12.49
C GLU A 168 19.83 -3.44 12.78
N ILE A 169 19.04 -3.90 11.80
CA ILE A 169 18.19 -5.08 11.98
C ILE A 169 19.01 -6.33 12.17
N GLU A 170 20.14 -6.48 11.46
CA GLU A 170 21.08 -7.60 11.63
C GLU A 170 21.71 -7.62 13.02
N GLN A 171 22.06 -6.44 13.58
CA GLN A 171 22.57 -6.30 14.95
C GLN A 171 21.54 -6.70 16.02
N LEU A 172 20.24 -6.63 15.72
CA LEU A 172 19.19 -7.14 16.59
C LEU A 172 19.04 -8.67 16.54
N GLY A 173 19.84 -9.38 15.75
CA GLY A 173 19.83 -10.84 15.65
C GLY A 173 18.89 -11.39 14.58
N TYR A 174 18.64 -10.64 13.51
CA TYR A 174 17.84 -11.09 12.37
C TYR A 174 18.72 -11.43 11.15
N ASN A 175 18.27 -12.37 10.34
CA ASN A 175 18.68 -12.44 8.94
C ASN A 175 17.83 -11.42 8.16
N VAL A 176 18.42 -10.65 7.27
CA VAL A 176 17.72 -9.62 6.50
C VAL A 176 17.89 -9.87 5.01
N GLY A 177 16.80 -9.83 4.28
CA GLY A 177 16.77 -9.89 2.82
C GLY A 177 16.13 -8.62 2.23
N LYS A 178 16.62 -8.21 1.06
CA LYS A 178 16.05 -7.12 0.29
C LYS A 178 15.53 -7.65 -1.04
N VAL A 179 14.26 -7.38 -1.33
CA VAL A 179 13.59 -7.83 -2.55
C VAL A 179 12.88 -6.65 -3.22
N VAL A 180 12.99 -6.56 -4.54
CA VAL A 180 12.20 -5.63 -5.35
C VAL A 180 11.02 -6.37 -5.94
N ILE A 181 9.81 -5.90 -5.64
CA ILE A 181 8.57 -6.48 -6.15
C ILE A 181 7.89 -5.53 -7.14
N ASN A 182 7.05 -6.09 -8.02
CA ASN A 182 6.13 -5.32 -8.84
C ASN A 182 4.69 -5.71 -8.49
N ALA A 183 3.84 -4.76 -8.10
CA ALA A 183 2.47 -5.03 -7.70
C ALA A 183 1.65 -5.80 -8.75
N ALA A 184 1.96 -5.62 -10.03
CA ALA A 184 1.28 -6.32 -11.12
C ALA A 184 1.44 -7.86 -11.05
N ASP A 185 2.55 -8.36 -10.48
CA ASP A 185 2.81 -9.80 -10.32
C ASP A 185 1.80 -10.46 -9.34
N TYR A 186 1.14 -9.66 -8.52
CA TYR A 186 0.16 -10.09 -7.50
C TYR A 186 -1.30 -9.81 -7.89
N GLY A 187 -1.57 -9.47 -9.15
CA GLY A 187 -2.92 -9.21 -9.67
C GLY A 187 -3.40 -7.76 -9.53
N VAL A 188 -2.52 -6.83 -9.15
CA VAL A 188 -2.84 -5.40 -9.13
C VAL A 188 -2.74 -4.84 -10.55
N PRO A 189 -3.74 -4.09 -11.06
CA PRO A 189 -3.72 -3.54 -12.43
C PRO A 189 -2.78 -2.32 -12.57
N GLN A 190 -1.57 -2.41 -11.99
CA GLN A 190 -0.63 -1.31 -11.89
C GLN A 190 0.82 -1.78 -11.88
N ILE A 191 1.66 -1.20 -12.72
CA ILE A 191 3.12 -1.36 -12.65
C ILE A 191 3.64 -0.46 -11.53
N ARG A 192 3.86 -1.08 -10.35
CA ARG A 192 4.31 -0.40 -9.14
C ARG A 192 5.44 -1.17 -8.49
N LYS A 193 6.67 -0.71 -8.69
CA LYS A 193 7.84 -1.31 -8.06
C LYS A 193 8.04 -0.81 -6.64
N ARG A 194 8.35 -1.73 -5.71
CA ARG A 194 8.63 -1.45 -4.30
C ARG A 194 9.81 -2.27 -3.81
N VAL A 195 10.56 -1.69 -2.90
CA VAL A 195 11.61 -2.39 -2.15
C VAL A 195 11.00 -2.89 -0.85
N ILE A 196 11.16 -4.17 -0.58
CA ILE A 196 10.80 -4.79 0.68
C ILE A 196 12.08 -5.22 1.39
N LEU A 197 12.31 -4.72 2.61
CA LEU A 197 13.24 -5.34 3.53
C LEU A 197 12.44 -6.36 4.35
N PHE A 198 12.83 -7.61 4.27
CA PHE A 198 12.25 -8.69 5.05
C PHE A 198 13.28 -9.24 6.02
N ALA A 199 12.89 -9.38 7.28
CA ALA A 199 13.73 -9.88 8.36
C ALA A 199 13.09 -11.09 9.03
N ILE A 200 13.91 -12.11 9.33
CA ILE A 200 13.50 -13.27 10.12
C ILE A 200 14.49 -13.51 11.27
N SER A 201 13.98 -13.73 12.48
CA SER A 201 14.79 -13.96 13.67
C SER A 201 15.72 -15.15 13.49
N LYS A 202 17.03 -14.98 13.74
CA LYS A 202 18.03 -16.06 13.75
C LYS A 202 17.75 -17.11 14.82
N GLU A 203 17.20 -16.70 15.96
CA GLU A 203 16.77 -17.61 17.03
C GLU A 203 15.67 -18.57 16.54
N PHE A 204 14.77 -18.10 15.66
CA PHE A 204 13.68 -18.90 15.11
C PHE A 204 14.13 -19.80 13.95
N ALA A 205 14.86 -19.25 12.98
CA ALA A 205 15.11 -19.89 11.69
C ALA A 205 16.56 -20.37 11.47
N GLY A 206 17.50 -19.99 12.36
CA GLY A 206 18.92 -20.16 12.09
C GLY A 206 19.41 -19.17 11.02
N THR A 207 20.55 -19.45 10.39
CA THR A 207 21.10 -18.64 9.30
C THR A 207 20.49 -19.07 7.98
N LEU A 208 19.90 -18.13 7.23
CA LEU A 208 19.25 -18.37 5.94
C LEU A 208 19.56 -17.23 4.96
N ASP A 209 19.62 -17.55 3.65
CA ASP A 209 19.49 -16.56 2.59
C ASP A 209 18.04 -16.11 2.48
N VAL A 210 17.71 -15.08 3.26
CA VAL A 210 16.35 -14.58 3.42
C VAL A 210 15.86 -13.86 2.17
N ALA A 211 16.75 -13.23 1.41
CA ALA A 211 16.37 -12.54 0.17
C ALA A 211 15.82 -13.55 -0.85
N ARG A 212 16.55 -14.64 -1.05
CA ARG A 212 16.16 -15.72 -1.98
C ARG A 212 14.92 -16.44 -1.47
N LEU A 213 14.89 -16.86 -0.19
CA LEU A 213 13.74 -17.54 0.41
C LEU A 213 12.45 -16.71 0.24
N PHE A 214 12.48 -15.44 0.65
CA PHE A 214 11.31 -14.58 0.58
C PHE A 214 10.86 -14.32 -0.85
N HIS A 215 11.81 -14.09 -1.78
CA HIS A 215 11.51 -13.88 -3.19
C HIS A 215 10.77 -15.10 -3.77
N ASP A 216 11.35 -16.31 -3.64
CA ASP A 216 10.82 -17.53 -4.24
C ASP A 216 9.45 -17.90 -3.69
N ILE A 217 9.26 -17.76 -2.37
CA ILE A 217 7.97 -18.08 -1.73
C ILE A 217 6.91 -17.01 -2.06
N LEU A 218 7.30 -15.74 -2.13
CA LEU A 218 6.38 -14.66 -2.48
C LEU A 218 5.92 -14.74 -3.95
N GLU A 219 6.80 -15.11 -4.88
CA GLU A 219 6.45 -15.37 -6.28
C GLU A 219 5.41 -16.50 -6.39
N LYS A 220 5.67 -17.63 -5.72
CA LYS A 220 4.72 -18.77 -5.66
C LYS A 220 3.38 -18.34 -5.05
N ALA A 221 3.40 -17.56 -3.97
CA ALA A 221 2.19 -17.03 -3.34
C ALA A 221 1.40 -16.12 -4.29
N GLY A 222 2.08 -15.28 -5.07
CA GLY A 222 1.45 -14.42 -6.08
C GLY A 222 0.76 -15.20 -7.19
N ILE A 223 1.40 -16.25 -7.71
CA ILE A 223 0.81 -17.13 -8.72
C ILE A 223 -0.40 -17.88 -8.14
N ALA A 224 -0.28 -18.44 -6.93
CA ALA A 224 -1.35 -19.15 -6.27
C ALA A 224 -2.55 -18.23 -6.00
N GLN A 225 -2.29 -17.02 -5.51
CA GLN A 225 -3.30 -16.00 -5.26
C GLN A 225 -4.08 -15.63 -6.54
N ARG A 226 -3.39 -15.38 -7.65
CA ARG A 226 -4.05 -15.04 -8.92
C ARG A 226 -4.94 -16.18 -9.41
N LYS A 227 -4.51 -17.44 -9.28
CA LYS A 227 -5.33 -18.62 -9.59
C LYS A 227 -6.55 -18.71 -8.70
N GLU A 228 -6.39 -18.59 -7.39
CA GLU A 228 -7.48 -18.64 -6.40
C GLU A 228 -8.53 -17.55 -6.65
N LEU A 229 -8.10 -16.36 -7.00
CA LEU A 229 -8.96 -15.21 -7.28
C LEU A 229 -9.48 -15.14 -8.73
N HIS A 230 -9.24 -16.17 -9.53
CA HIS A 230 -9.62 -16.25 -10.94
C HIS A 230 -9.09 -15.08 -11.79
N LEU A 231 -7.96 -14.51 -11.41
CA LEU A 231 -7.27 -13.46 -12.17
C LEU A 231 -6.36 -14.08 -13.26
N ALA A 232 -6.07 -13.30 -14.32
CA ALA A 232 -5.18 -13.71 -15.36
C ALA A 232 -3.80 -14.12 -14.80
N THR A 233 -3.28 -15.27 -15.25
CA THR A 233 -1.97 -15.80 -14.80
C THR A 233 -0.89 -15.74 -15.88
N ASP A 234 -1.28 -15.61 -17.12
CA ASP A 234 -0.45 -15.51 -18.32
C ASP A 234 -0.13 -14.05 -18.71
N ARG A 235 -0.88 -13.11 -18.17
CA ARG A 235 -0.71 -11.66 -18.37
C ARG A 235 -1.08 -10.88 -17.11
N TYR A 236 -0.82 -9.59 -17.10
CA TYR A 236 -1.29 -8.70 -16.03
C TYR A 236 -2.76 -8.32 -16.21
N VAL A 237 -3.43 -8.07 -15.09
CA VAL A 237 -4.75 -7.41 -15.09
C VAL A 237 -4.60 -6.01 -15.68
N ASN A 238 -5.46 -5.65 -16.61
CA ASN A 238 -5.38 -4.37 -17.30
C ASN A 238 -6.39 -3.35 -16.74
N VAL A 239 -6.27 -2.09 -17.17
CA VAL A 239 -7.12 -0.99 -16.74
C VAL A 239 -8.59 -1.22 -17.10
N GLY A 240 -8.88 -1.73 -18.30
CA GLY A 240 -10.26 -2.00 -18.75
C GLY A 240 -10.94 -3.05 -17.84
N GLU A 241 -10.22 -4.11 -17.49
CA GLU A 241 -10.68 -5.13 -16.53
C GLU A 241 -10.89 -4.55 -15.12
N ALA A 242 -10.16 -3.50 -14.76
CA ALA A 242 -10.23 -2.93 -13.43
C ALA A 242 -11.37 -1.92 -13.25
N ILE A 243 -11.60 -1.04 -14.23
CA ILE A 243 -12.49 0.13 -14.07
C ILE A 243 -13.56 0.27 -15.17
N GLY A 244 -13.66 -0.67 -16.10
CA GLY A 244 -14.60 -0.55 -17.23
C GLY A 244 -16.07 -0.50 -16.81
N ASP A 245 -16.42 -1.14 -15.71
CA ASP A 245 -17.78 -1.11 -15.13
C ASP A 245 -18.12 0.17 -14.36
N LEU A 246 -17.16 1.08 -14.20
CA LEU A 246 -17.33 2.41 -13.58
C LEU A 246 -17.54 3.53 -14.62
N ALA A 247 -17.64 3.19 -15.89
CA ALA A 247 -17.77 4.16 -16.99
C ALA A 247 -19.21 4.35 -17.48
N GLY A 248 -20.20 4.30 -16.58
CA GLY A 248 -21.62 4.48 -16.92
C GLY A 248 -21.94 5.88 -17.46
N ASP A 249 -22.89 5.97 -18.39
CA ASP A 249 -23.32 7.22 -19.03
C ASP A 249 -24.44 7.94 -18.27
N GLU A 250 -25.25 7.20 -17.49
CA GLU A 250 -26.33 7.77 -16.69
C GLU A 250 -25.76 8.57 -15.52
N LYS A 251 -25.96 9.88 -15.54
CA LYS A 251 -25.49 10.79 -14.49
C LYS A 251 -26.50 10.88 -13.36
N LEU A 252 -26.02 10.65 -12.15
CA LEU A 252 -26.77 10.72 -10.91
C LEU A 252 -26.10 11.69 -9.93
N PRO A 253 -26.83 12.27 -8.96
CA PRO A 253 -26.23 12.97 -7.84
C PRO A 253 -25.32 12.02 -7.05
N GLU A 254 -24.12 12.45 -6.67
CA GLU A 254 -23.23 11.69 -5.82
C GLU A 254 -23.77 11.65 -4.38
N PRO A 255 -23.87 10.48 -3.72
CA PRO A 255 -24.57 10.37 -2.43
C PRO A 255 -23.98 11.21 -1.29
N GLU A 256 -22.64 11.31 -1.19
CA GLU A 256 -21.97 12.09 -0.15
C GLU A 256 -21.92 13.60 -0.50
N PHE A 257 -21.89 13.94 -1.79
CA PHE A 257 -21.76 15.29 -2.30
C PHE A 257 -22.77 15.55 -3.43
N PRO A 258 -24.08 15.76 -3.14
CA PRO A 258 -25.15 15.83 -4.14
C PRO A 258 -24.99 16.91 -5.23
N HIS A 259 -24.08 17.87 -5.04
CA HIS A 259 -23.74 18.86 -6.05
C HIS A 259 -22.80 18.34 -7.15
N PHE A 260 -22.25 17.15 -6.98
CA PHE A 260 -21.43 16.48 -7.98
C PHE A 260 -22.17 15.33 -8.62
N GLU A 261 -21.68 14.90 -9.77
CA GLU A 261 -22.23 13.76 -10.51
C GLU A 261 -21.44 12.48 -10.23
N THR A 262 -22.12 11.37 -10.37
CA THR A 262 -21.61 10.00 -10.39
C THR A 262 -22.41 9.19 -11.41
N CYS A 263 -22.19 7.86 -11.48
CA CYS A 263 -23.02 6.94 -12.27
C CYS A 263 -23.23 5.63 -11.49
N LYS A 264 -24.18 4.81 -11.91
CA LYS A 264 -24.31 3.42 -11.46
C LYS A 264 -23.21 2.54 -12.04
N TYR A 265 -23.00 1.39 -11.40
CA TYR A 265 -22.18 0.34 -11.99
C TYR A 265 -22.81 -0.15 -13.30
N LEU A 266 -21.95 -0.38 -14.30
CA LEU A 266 -22.29 -1.24 -15.42
C LEU A 266 -22.17 -2.72 -15.00
N PRO A 267 -22.75 -3.66 -15.79
CA PRO A 267 -22.52 -5.08 -15.59
C PRO A 267 -21.05 -5.40 -15.56
N SER A 268 -20.61 -6.22 -14.59
CA SER A 268 -19.21 -6.61 -14.51
C SER A 268 -18.81 -7.51 -15.67
N SER A 269 -17.71 -7.18 -16.35
CA SER A 269 -17.19 -7.87 -17.53
C SER A 269 -15.89 -8.65 -17.26
N SER A 270 -15.37 -8.60 -16.03
CA SER A 270 -14.12 -9.27 -15.65
C SER A 270 -14.18 -9.87 -14.26
N SER A 271 -13.37 -10.92 -14.03
CA SER A 271 -13.20 -11.51 -12.70
C SER A 271 -12.64 -10.50 -11.70
N TYR A 272 -11.84 -9.53 -12.15
CA TYR A 272 -11.33 -8.47 -11.28
C TYR A 272 -12.44 -7.55 -10.78
N GLN A 273 -13.37 -7.11 -11.65
CA GLN A 273 -14.53 -6.32 -11.25
C GLN A 273 -15.42 -7.09 -10.27
N GLN A 274 -15.67 -8.37 -10.54
CA GLN A 274 -16.43 -9.25 -9.63
C GLN A 274 -15.76 -9.36 -8.25
N LEU A 275 -14.44 -9.50 -8.22
CA LEU A 275 -13.66 -9.53 -6.97
C LEU A 275 -13.80 -8.21 -6.19
N MET A 276 -13.68 -7.07 -6.86
CA MET A 276 -13.78 -5.76 -6.22
C MET A 276 -15.20 -5.46 -5.70
N ARG A 277 -16.22 -6.00 -6.34
CA ARG A 277 -17.65 -5.81 -6.02
C ARG A 277 -18.27 -6.96 -5.23
N LYS A 278 -17.47 -7.87 -4.69
CA LYS A 278 -17.95 -9.13 -4.08
C LYS A 278 -19.11 -8.95 -3.09
N HIS A 279 -19.15 -7.83 -2.39
CA HIS A 279 -20.17 -7.55 -1.37
C HIS A 279 -21.09 -6.38 -1.74
N ILE A 280 -21.03 -5.90 -2.98
CA ILE A 280 -21.79 -4.76 -3.47
C ILE A 280 -22.89 -5.25 -4.42
N PRO A 281 -24.17 -4.83 -4.25
CA PRO A 281 -25.23 -5.10 -5.20
C PRO A 281 -24.97 -4.50 -6.59
N ASP A 282 -25.41 -5.20 -7.64
CA ASP A 282 -25.12 -4.81 -9.04
C ASP A 282 -25.73 -3.48 -9.48
N GLN A 283 -26.75 -2.98 -8.79
CA GLN A 283 -27.44 -1.73 -9.16
C GLN A 283 -27.09 -0.55 -8.27
N ASP A 284 -26.11 -0.69 -7.41
CA ASP A 284 -25.67 0.36 -6.49
C ASP A 284 -24.84 1.47 -7.20
N VAL A 285 -24.69 2.58 -6.49
CA VAL A 285 -23.82 3.69 -6.87
C VAL A 285 -22.48 3.53 -6.17
N PRO A 286 -21.34 3.51 -6.90
CA PRO A 286 -20.03 3.33 -6.27
C PRO A 286 -19.69 4.50 -5.34
N THR A 287 -19.25 4.20 -4.11
CA THR A 287 -18.73 5.21 -3.17
C THR A 287 -17.42 5.81 -3.68
N CYS A 288 -17.14 7.07 -3.34
CA CYS A 288 -15.95 7.79 -3.80
C CYS A 288 -15.83 7.91 -5.33
N HIS A 289 -16.93 7.77 -6.06
CA HIS A 289 -16.96 7.84 -7.53
C HIS A 289 -17.46 9.19 -8.04
N ARG A 290 -17.10 10.26 -7.37
CA ARG A 290 -17.47 11.62 -7.70
C ARG A 290 -16.76 12.09 -8.98
N PHE A 291 -17.51 12.56 -9.97
CA PHE A 291 -16.95 13.16 -11.17
C PHE A 291 -16.42 14.56 -10.87
N ASN A 292 -15.17 14.81 -11.24
CA ASN A 292 -14.58 16.13 -11.10
C ASN A 292 -15.21 17.11 -12.09
N ARG A 293 -15.49 18.34 -11.65
CA ARG A 293 -15.90 19.42 -12.53
C ARG A 293 -14.70 19.93 -13.32
N HIS A 294 -14.73 19.72 -14.64
CA HIS A 294 -13.71 20.20 -15.55
C HIS A 294 -14.18 21.43 -16.31
N SER A 295 -13.26 22.37 -16.58
CA SER A 295 -13.53 23.45 -17.52
C SER A 295 -13.69 22.91 -18.94
N GLN A 296 -14.41 23.62 -19.80
CA GLN A 296 -14.55 23.26 -21.24
C GLN A 296 -13.18 23.08 -21.90
N LYS A 297 -12.20 23.93 -21.54
CA LYS A 297 -10.83 23.81 -22.02
C LYS A 297 -10.17 22.47 -21.61
N SER A 298 -10.39 22.01 -20.37
CA SER A 298 -9.87 20.72 -19.91
C SER A 298 -10.55 19.55 -20.62
N ILE A 299 -11.86 19.61 -20.81
CA ILE A 299 -12.62 18.59 -21.53
C ILE A 299 -12.14 18.49 -23.01
N ALA A 300 -11.93 19.62 -23.66
CA ALA A 300 -11.41 19.66 -25.03
C ALA A 300 -9.99 19.07 -25.12
N LEU A 301 -9.12 19.40 -24.17
CA LEU A 301 -7.77 18.81 -24.06
C LEU A 301 -7.84 17.29 -23.93
N TYR A 302 -8.72 16.78 -23.02
CA TYR A 302 -8.83 15.33 -22.80
C TYR A 302 -9.35 14.59 -24.01
N LYS A 303 -10.40 15.11 -24.69
CA LYS A 303 -10.93 14.57 -25.97
C LYS A 303 -9.82 14.51 -27.02
N LYS A 304 -9.14 15.65 -27.25
CA LYS A 304 -8.06 15.73 -28.24
C LYS A 304 -6.92 14.75 -27.91
N ALA A 305 -6.56 14.61 -26.61
CA ALA A 305 -5.53 13.65 -26.20
C ALA A 305 -5.95 12.21 -26.49
N GLN A 306 -7.20 11.84 -26.20
CA GLN A 306 -7.73 10.49 -26.46
C GLN A 306 -7.81 10.16 -27.95
N GLU A 307 -8.11 11.15 -28.80
CA GLU A 307 -8.27 10.97 -30.25
C GLU A 307 -6.94 10.99 -31.01
N THR A 308 -5.98 11.81 -30.60
CA THR A 308 -4.79 12.13 -31.40
C THR A 308 -3.47 11.66 -30.80
N GLN A 309 -3.43 11.24 -29.53
CA GLN A 309 -2.21 10.82 -28.88
C GLN A 309 -2.24 9.32 -28.53
N PRO A 310 -1.09 8.64 -28.58
CA PRO A 310 -1.03 7.28 -28.06
C PRO A 310 -1.31 7.28 -26.55
N ALA A 311 -1.92 6.21 -26.06
CA ALA A 311 -2.09 6.01 -24.63
C ALA A 311 -0.74 6.03 -23.91
N GLY A 312 -0.70 6.61 -22.71
CA GLY A 312 0.51 6.80 -21.93
C GLY A 312 0.79 8.27 -21.62
N ARG A 313 2.05 8.61 -21.42
CA ARG A 313 2.45 9.97 -21.06
C ARG A 313 2.34 10.92 -22.23
N LEU A 314 1.60 12.01 -22.04
CA LEU A 314 1.53 13.08 -23.04
C LEU A 314 2.84 13.86 -23.10
N SER A 315 3.24 14.27 -24.32
CA SER A 315 4.45 15.06 -24.51
C SER A 315 4.27 16.49 -23.96
N LYS A 316 5.37 17.13 -23.62
CA LYS A 316 5.33 18.51 -23.11
C LYS A 316 4.85 19.48 -24.21
N GLU A 317 5.24 19.22 -25.44
CA GLU A 317 4.86 19.98 -26.63
C GLU A 317 3.34 19.97 -26.80
N PHE A 318 2.73 18.77 -26.81
CA PHE A 318 1.28 18.62 -26.90
C PHE A 318 0.55 19.36 -25.78
N LEU A 319 1.02 19.23 -24.53
CA LEU A 319 0.43 19.91 -23.38
C LEU A 319 0.55 21.44 -23.51
N TYR A 320 1.69 21.95 -23.90
CA TYR A 320 1.94 23.39 -24.08
C TYR A 320 1.07 23.99 -25.19
N GLU A 321 1.02 23.36 -26.38
CA GLU A 321 0.19 23.77 -27.52
C GLU A 321 -1.29 23.82 -27.19
N ASN A 322 -1.74 23.00 -26.24
CA ASN A 322 -3.14 22.98 -25.79
C ASN A 322 -3.35 23.78 -24.48
N GLY A 323 -2.36 24.64 -24.11
CA GLY A 323 -2.43 25.56 -22.98
C GLY A 323 -2.49 24.89 -21.62
N CYS A 324 -1.90 23.70 -21.49
CA CYS A 324 -1.73 22.99 -20.24
C CYS A 324 -0.28 23.11 -19.78
N HIS A 325 -0.06 23.77 -18.64
CA HIS A 325 1.28 23.94 -18.06
C HIS A 325 1.67 22.81 -17.09
N SER A 326 0.82 21.78 -16.95
CA SER A 326 1.15 20.60 -16.16
C SER A 326 2.19 19.74 -16.88
N ASN A 327 3.26 19.37 -16.20
CA ASN A 327 4.32 18.53 -16.78
C ASN A 327 4.02 17.04 -16.80
N LYS A 328 2.87 16.61 -16.26
CA LYS A 328 2.55 15.19 -16.08
C LYS A 328 1.06 14.94 -16.35
N ARG A 329 0.75 14.42 -17.51
CA ARG A 329 -0.56 13.91 -17.88
C ARG A 329 -0.37 12.58 -18.61
N PHE A 330 -1.27 11.64 -18.33
CA PHE A 330 -1.25 10.31 -18.92
C PHE A 330 -2.65 9.96 -19.37
N VAL A 331 -2.80 9.48 -20.60
CA VAL A 331 -4.04 8.81 -21.04
C VAL A 331 -3.90 7.33 -20.68
N LEU A 332 -4.84 6.78 -19.93
CA LEU A 332 -4.82 5.37 -19.58
C LEU A 332 -4.96 4.48 -20.83
N ASP A 333 -4.30 3.31 -20.81
CA ASP A 333 -4.45 2.29 -21.83
C ASP A 333 -5.34 1.16 -21.27
N PRO A 334 -6.54 0.94 -21.82
CA PRO A 334 -7.44 -0.10 -21.29
C PRO A 334 -6.87 -1.51 -21.41
N SER A 335 -5.92 -1.74 -22.32
CA SER A 335 -5.32 -3.07 -22.59
C SER A 335 -4.11 -3.38 -21.72
N LYS A 336 -3.62 -2.44 -20.92
CA LYS A 336 -2.41 -2.59 -20.08
C LYS A 336 -2.67 -2.22 -18.63
N PRO A 337 -1.86 -2.69 -17.67
CA PRO A 337 -1.85 -2.13 -16.32
C PRO A 337 -1.41 -0.67 -16.37
N CYS A 338 -1.94 0.17 -15.47
CA CYS A 338 -1.54 1.57 -15.39
C CYS A 338 -0.10 1.72 -14.87
N SER A 339 0.51 2.88 -15.11
CA SER A 339 1.75 3.27 -14.43
C SER A 339 1.52 3.51 -12.94
N THR A 340 2.60 3.59 -12.17
CA THR A 340 2.53 3.85 -10.72
C THR A 340 1.64 5.06 -10.41
N LEU A 341 0.58 4.84 -9.63
CA LEU A 341 -0.30 5.88 -9.14
C LEU A 341 0.46 6.78 -8.16
N THR A 342 0.30 8.07 -8.36
CA THR A 342 0.77 9.12 -7.45
C THR A 342 -0.39 9.59 -6.55
N THR A 343 -0.12 10.58 -5.72
CA THR A 343 -1.16 11.26 -4.91
C THR A 343 -1.95 12.30 -5.70
N ALA A 344 -1.78 12.41 -7.01
CA ALA A 344 -2.37 13.42 -7.89
C ALA A 344 -3.27 12.76 -8.96
N PRO A 345 -4.57 12.55 -8.68
CA PRO A 345 -5.51 11.93 -9.62
C PRO A 345 -5.64 12.71 -10.93
N GLU A 346 -5.43 14.01 -10.88
CA GLU A 346 -5.46 14.89 -12.04
C GLU A 346 -4.38 14.57 -13.09
N GLU A 347 -3.40 13.77 -12.77
CA GLU A 347 -2.39 13.30 -13.75
C GLU A 347 -2.95 12.24 -14.70
N LEU A 348 -4.03 11.54 -14.35
CA LEU A 348 -4.55 10.40 -15.10
C LEU A 348 -5.85 10.75 -15.81
N ILE A 349 -5.82 10.76 -17.14
CA ILE A 349 -6.99 10.91 -18.00
C ILE A 349 -7.58 9.52 -18.25
N HIS A 350 -8.90 9.37 -18.04
CA HIS A 350 -9.61 8.14 -18.35
C HIS A 350 -9.45 7.78 -19.84
N TYR A 351 -9.39 6.48 -20.16
CA TYR A 351 -9.14 6.03 -21.55
C TYR A 351 -10.31 6.30 -22.51
N GLN A 352 -11.53 6.42 -22.02
CA GLN A 352 -12.75 6.58 -22.84
C GLN A 352 -13.50 7.89 -22.56
N LEU A 353 -13.60 8.28 -21.28
CA LEU A 353 -14.36 9.45 -20.85
C LEU A 353 -13.45 10.69 -20.77
N PRO A 354 -13.87 11.88 -21.28
CA PRO A 354 -13.01 13.06 -21.31
C PRO A 354 -12.92 13.74 -19.91
N ARG A 355 -12.45 12.98 -18.92
CA ARG A 355 -12.25 13.38 -17.54
C ARG A 355 -11.02 12.71 -16.95
N VAL A 356 -10.57 13.20 -15.82
CA VAL A 356 -9.59 12.45 -14.99
C VAL A 356 -10.29 11.29 -14.29
N VAL A 357 -9.50 10.34 -13.82
CA VAL A 357 -10.00 9.21 -13.01
C VAL A 357 -10.61 9.69 -11.70
N THR A 358 -11.63 8.97 -11.22
CA THR A 358 -12.24 9.18 -9.92
C THR A 358 -11.40 8.51 -8.80
N LEU A 359 -11.74 8.80 -7.55
CA LEU A 359 -11.05 8.14 -6.43
C LEU A 359 -11.39 6.64 -6.36
N ARG A 360 -12.61 6.23 -6.72
CA ARG A 360 -12.97 4.81 -6.80
C ARG A 360 -12.19 4.08 -7.89
N GLU A 361 -12.02 4.70 -9.06
CA GLU A 361 -11.17 4.16 -10.11
C GLU A 361 -9.71 4.02 -9.65
N MET A 362 -9.17 5.03 -8.96
CA MET A 362 -7.83 4.92 -8.35
C MET A 362 -7.75 3.80 -7.31
N ALA A 363 -8.76 3.67 -6.45
CA ALA A 363 -8.82 2.61 -5.45
C ALA A 363 -8.82 1.22 -6.08
N ARG A 364 -9.60 1.03 -7.15
CA ARG A 364 -9.60 -0.19 -7.98
C ARG A 364 -8.23 -0.49 -8.58
N LEU A 365 -7.57 0.53 -9.14
CA LEU A 365 -6.21 0.42 -9.69
C LEU A 365 -5.14 0.12 -8.61
N GLN A 366 -5.47 0.32 -7.32
CA GLN A 366 -4.68 -0.07 -6.16
C GLN A 366 -5.18 -1.38 -5.51
N SER A 367 -6.16 -2.05 -6.09
CA SER A 367 -6.78 -3.27 -5.57
C SER A 367 -7.55 -3.13 -4.24
N PHE A 368 -8.06 -1.96 -3.93
CA PHE A 368 -9.05 -1.82 -2.85
C PHE A 368 -10.43 -2.26 -3.34
N PRO A 369 -11.13 -3.12 -2.59
CA PRO A 369 -12.52 -3.48 -2.91
C PRO A 369 -13.47 -2.29 -2.71
N ASP A 370 -14.65 -2.35 -3.33
CA ASP A 370 -15.54 -1.19 -3.43
C ASP A 370 -16.28 -0.85 -2.13
N ASP A 371 -16.41 -1.81 -1.23
CA ASP A 371 -16.91 -1.62 0.13
C ASP A 371 -15.84 -1.08 1.11
N PHE A 372 -14.59 -0.94 0.67
CA PHE A 372 -13.57 -0.22 1.42
C PHE A 372 -13.74 1.29 1.19
N ASN A 373 -14.08 2.03 2.24
CA ASN A 373 -14.38 3.45 2.16
C ASN A 373 -13.21 4.33 2.64
N PHE A 374 -13.06 5.48 1.97
CA PHE A 374 -12.05 6.48 2.32
C PHE A 374 -12.73 7.70 2.93
N TYR A 375 -12.17 8.22 4.02
CA TYR A 375 -12.73 9.33 4.78
C TYR A 375 -11.80 10.55 4.75
N GLY A 376 -12.36 11.71 5.09
CA GLY A 376 -11.65 12.97 5.08
C GLY A 376 -11.83 13.77 3.79
N ARG A 377 -10.97 14.75 3.57
CA ARG A 377 -11.04 15.61 2.37
C ARG A 377 -10.85 14.83 1.09
N TYR A 378 -11.52 15.29 0.05
CA TYR A 378 -11.48 14.60 -1.25
C TYR A 378 -10.17 14.83 -2.01
N THR A 379 -9.63 16.07 -2.00
CA THR A 379 -8.48 16.49 -2.81
C THR A 379 -7.48 17.37 -2.04
N LEU A 380 -6.28 17.50 -2.61
CA LEU A 380 -5.13 18.26 -2.08
C LEU A 380 -5.20 19.78 -2.30
N ASN A 381 -6.24 20.33 -2.91
CA ASN A 381 -6.28 21.75 -3.29
C ASN A 381 -6.61 22.63 -2.08
N GLY A 382 -5.89 23.77 -1.95
CA GLY A 382 -6.13 24.78 -0.95
C GLY A 382 -5.03 24.90 0.12
N PRO A 383 -5.24 25.74 1.16
CA PRO A 383 -4.24 26.07 2.19
C PRO A 383 -3.76 24.86 3.02
N ALA A 384 -4.55 23.80 3.10
CA ALA A 384 -4.23 22.57 3.83
C ALA A 384 -3.35 21.59 3.02
N ARG A 385 -2.89 21.99 1.83
CA ARG A 385 -1.97 21.15 1.04
C ARG A 385 -0.67 20.92 1.81
N GLY A 386 -0.39 19.65 2.13
CA GLY A 386 0.80 19.24 2.88
C GLY A 386 0.60 19.15 4.40
N ILE A 387 -0.59 19.51 4.92
CA ILE A 387 -0.95 19.33 6.34
C ILE A 387 -1.71 18.02 6.52
N ASP A 388 -2.72 17.76 5.67
CA ASP A 388 -3.60 16.61 5.75
C ASP A 388 -3.27 15.57 4.68
N VAL A 389 -3.68 14.31 4.91
CA VAL A 389 -3.62 13.21 3.93
C VAL A 389 -5.03 12.95 3.36
N PRO A 390 -5.44 13.68 2.29
CA PRO A 390 -6.76 13.53 1.68
C PRO A 390 -6.92 12.15 1.02
N ARG A 391 -8.16 11.77 0.65
CA ARG A 391 -8.51 10.44 0.11
C ARG A 391 -7.62 9.99 -1.05
N ASN A 392 -7.31 10.88 -1.98
CA ASN A 392 -6.41 10.56 -3.10
C ASN A 392 -4.98 10.24 -2.64
N ALA A 393 -4.48 10.94 -1.62
CA ALA A 393 -3.16 10.68 -1.07
C ALA A 393 -3.13 9.37 -0.26
N GLN A 394 -4.20 9.06 0.48
CA GLN A 394 -4.37 7.78 1.16
C GLN A 394 -4.25 6.62 0.16
N ILE A 395 -4.99 6.69 -0.96
CA ILE A 395 -4.97 5.67 -2.01
C ILE A 395 -3.58 5.59 -2.67
N GLY A 396 -3.01 6.73 -3.10
CA GLY A 396 -1.74 6.77 -3.83
C GLY A 396 -0.54 6.29 -3.02
N ASN A 397 -0.54 6.54 -1.70
CA ASN A 397 0.53 6.13 -0.78
C ASN A 397 0.40 4.66 -0.34
N ALA A 398 -0.78 4.06 -0.43
CA ALA A 398 -1.04 2.74 0.10
C ALA A 398 -0.19 1.64 -0.55
N ILE A 399 0.13 0.63 0.25
CA ILE A 399 0.52 -0.69 -0.25
C ILE A 399 -0.76 -1.35 -0.78
N PRO A 400 -0.80 -1.82 -2.04
CA PRO A 400 -1.98 -2.46 -2.58
C PRO A 400 -2.42 -3.69 -1.76
N PRO A 401 -3.70 -3.84 -1.41
CA PRO A 401 -4.19 -4.99 -0.62
C PRO A 401 -3.82 -6.36 -1.18
N LEU A 402 -3.84 -6.56 -2.50
CA LEU A 402 -3.42 -7.84 -3.10
C LEU A 402 -1.93 -8.13 -2.91
N VAL A 403 -1.07 -7.10 -2.83
CA VAL A 403 0.35 -7.27 -2.44
C VAL A 403 0.44 -7.69 -0.98
N GLY A 404 -0.27 -6.99 -0.08
CA GLY A 404 -0.33 -7.34 1.34
C GLY A 404 -0.82 -8.77 1.58
N ARG A 405 -1.83 -9.22 0.81
CA ARG A 405 -2.35 -10.59 0.88
C ARG A 405 -1.31 -11.63 0.45
N ALA A 406 -0.61 -11.41 -0.65
CA ALA A 406 0.45 -12.30 -1.11
C ALA A 406 1.61 -12.40 -0.10
N ILE A 407 2.00 -11.26 0.49
CA ILE A 407 2.98 -11.21 1.59
C ILE A 407 2.48 -12.05 2.77
N GLY A 408 1.24 -11.87 3.20
CA GLY A 408 0.65 -12.63 4.30
C GLY A 408 0.65 -14.14 4.07
N ILE A 409 0.32 -14.57 2.85
CA ILE A 409 0.39 -15.99 2.42
C ILE A 409 1.82 -16.50 2.48
N ALA A 410 2.79 -15.74 1.92
CA ALA A 410 4.19 -16.13 1.90
C ALA A 410 4.76 -16.27 3.31
N LEU A 411 4.48 -15.33 4.22
CA LEU A 411 4.95 -15.39 5.60
C LEU A 411 4.38 -16.58 6.37
N LYS A 412 3.11 -16.95 6.15
CA LYS A 412 2.52 -18.18 6.71
C LYS A 412 3.25 -19.42 6.23
N GLN A 413 3.57 -19.49 4.95
CA GLN A 413 4.30 -20.61 4.37
C GLN A 413 5.72 -20.69 4.96
N ILE A 414 6.47 -19.60 5.01
CA ILE A 414 7.81 -19.54 5.62
C ILE A 414 7.76 -19.97 7.09
N TYR A 415 6.78 -19.47 7.86
CA TYR A 415 6.60 -19.84 9.26
C TYR A 415 6.40 -21.36 9.40
N SER A 416 5.52 -21.95 8.59
CA SER A 416 5.26 -23.39 8.58
C SER A 416 6.51 -24.20 8.20
N MET A 417 7.24 -23.78 7.17
CA MET A 417 8.48 -24.46 6.74
C MET A 417 9.51 -24.51 7.88
N VAL A 418 9.73 -23.39 8.58
CA VAL A 418 10.69 -23.33 9.68
C VAL A 418 10.22 -24.18 10.88
N GLN A 419 8.92 -24.11 11.25
CA GLN A 419 8.38 -24.91 12.34
C GLN A 419 8.46 -26.42 12.10
N ASN A 420 8.16 -26.84 10.89
CA ASN A 420 8.15 -28.25 10.49
C ASN A 420 9.53 -28.78 10.08
N LYS A 421 10.57 -27.92 10.12
CA LYS A 421 11.92 -28.26 9.65
C LYS A 421 11.90 -28.84 8.22
N ASP A 422 11.19 -28.16 7.34
CA ASP A 422 11.04 -28.55 5.95
C ASP A 422 12.42 -28.69 5.28
N GLU A 423 12.67 -29.81 4.62
CA GLU A 423 13.93 -30.08 3.93
C GLU A 423 14.23 -29.04 2.85
N GLN A 424 13.22 -28.43 2.27
CA GLN A 424 13.41 -27.35 1.29
C GLN A 424 14.16 -26.13 1.88
N LEU A 425 14.15 -25.93 3.21
CA LEU A 425 14.93 -24.86 3.84
C LEU A 425 16.44 -25.03 3.69
N GLU A 426 16.92 -26.26 3.52
CA GLU A 426 18.35 -26.53 3.31
C GLU A 426 18.89 -25.84 2.04
N THR A 427 18.04 -25.61 1.04
CA THR A 427 18.42 -24.90 -0.18
C THR A 427 18.66 -23.40 0.03
N TYR A 428 18.27 -22.86 1.19
CA TYR A 428 18.40 -21.44 1.57
C TYR A 428 19.38 -21.21 2.74
N ARG A 429 20.12 -22.24 3.17
CA ARG A 429 21.16 -22.16 4.21
C ARG A 429 22.53 -21.76 3.70
#